data_adeb5cce87d05083a100c6edb6cdef6b
#
_entry.id   adeb5cce87d05083a100c6edb6cdef6b
#
_cell.length_a   1.000
_cell.length_b   1.000
_cell.length_c   1.000
_cell.angle_alpha   90.00
_cell.angle_beta   90.00
_cell.angle_gamma   90.00
#
_symmetry.space_group_name_H-M   'P 1'
#
loop_
_entity.id
_entity.type
_entity.pdbx_description
1 polymer ?
#
loop_
_entity_poly.entity_id
_entity_poly.type
_entity_poly.pdbx_seq_one_letter_code
_entity_poly.pdbx_strand_id
1 'polypeptide(L)'
;MSGPGDAGPGSAGPGGPLSGRRILLPRLKGKDALAAALRAAGADVETARVTRTLAGPPEPRARAGAALAAGAYAWLIVSSPRTLDHVDLTGLPADTGLAVVGATTARIVARALGRRADLVAGGSSAALLELAPLSDGPAPGAAGAARRILLPGSALRGTALTSGLTAVGWEVDQVSAYTM
;
A
#
# COMPACT_ATOMS: atom_id res chain seq x y z
N MET A 1 -37.71 -16.50 51.74
CA MET A 1 -36.68 -17.01 50.81
C MET A 1 -37.07 -16.65 49.41
N SER A 2 -36.61 -15.48 48.95
CA SER A 2 -36.90 -14.97 47.60
C SER A 2 -35.67 -15.25 46.73
N GLY A 3 -35.90 -16.00 45.66
CA GLY A 3 -34.85 -16.37 44.69
C GLY A 3 -34.42 -15.17 43.82
N PRO A 4 -33.19 -15.14 43.31
CA PRO A 4 -32.72 -14.08 42.42
C PRO A 4 -33.36 -14.23 41.03
N GLY A 5 -33.93 -13.13 40.56
CA GLY A 5 -34.56 -13.02 39.25
C GLY A 5 -33.52 -13.20 38.15
N ASP A 6 -33.88 -14.12 37.25
CA ASP A 6 -33.23 -14.36 35.98
C ASP A 6 -33.35 -13.10 35.09
N ALA A 7 -32.25 -12.42 34.88
CA ALA A 7 -32.16 -11.33 33.90
C ALA A 7 -32.08 -11.95 32.50
N GLY A 8 -33.21 -12.19 31.88
CA GLY A 8 -33.29 -12.61 30.48
C GLY A 8 -32.56 -11.62 29.54
N PRO A 9 -32.04 -12.09 28.40
CA PRO A 9 -31.36 -11.24 27.43
C PRO A 9 -32.34 -10.17 26.92
N GLY A 10 -31.94 -8.91 27.10
CA GLY A 10 -32.74 -7.76 26.71
C GLY A 10 -33.21 -7.88 25.26
N SER A 11 -34.51 -7.76 25.07
CA SER A 11 -35.15 -7.70 23.77
C SER A 11 -34.57 -6.54 22.97
N ALA A 12 -33.82 -6.85 21.92
CA ALA A 12 -33.39 -5.86 20.93
C ALA A 12 -34.69 -5.23 20.35
N GLY A 13 -34.90 -3.95 20.61
CA GLY A 13 -35.97 -3.16 20.00
C GLY A 13 -35.81 -3.16 18.45
N PRO A 14 -36.80 -2.59 17.70
CA PRO A 14 -36.85 -2.65 16.23
C PRO A 14 -35.77 -1.83 15.53
N GLY A 15 -34.54 -1.90 15.99
CA GLY A 15 -33.34 -1.30 15.42
C GLY A 15 -32.16 -2.22 15.62
N GLY A 16 -31.31 -2.37 14.63
CA GLY A 16 -30.11 -3.20 14.71
C GLY A 16 -29.14 -2.78 15.85
N PRO A 17 -28.06 -3.53 16.08
CA PRO A 17 -27.17 -3.34 17.22
C PRO A 17 -26.48 -1.94 17.26
N LEU A 18 -26.52 -1.21 16.15
CA LEU A 18 -25.98 0.15 16.04
C LEU A 18 -27.08 1.22 15.91
N SER A 19 -28.33 0.90 16.26
CA SER A 19 -29.42 1.87 16.20
C SER A 19 -29.15 3.11 17.05
N GLY A 20 -29.40 4.30 16.48
CA GLY A 20 -29.14 5.59 17.12
C GLY A 20 -27.64 5.99 17.15
N ARG A 21 -26.75 5.21 16.56
CA ARG A 21 -25.33 5.58 16.44
C ARG A 21 -25.07 6.31 15.14
N ARG A 22 -24.40 7.48 15.24
CA ARG A 22 -23.84 8.21 14.09
C ARG A 22 -22.38 7.83 13.91
N ILE A 23 -22.00 7.41 12.69
CA ILE A 23 -20.66 6.95 12.35
C ILE A 23 -20.17 7.76 11.16
N LEU A 24 -19.06 8.47 11.33
CA LEU A 24 -18.33 9.12 10.23
C LEU A 24 -17.26 8.18 9.72
N LEU A 25 -17.32 7.81 8.44
CA LEU A 25 -16.24 7.11 7.75
C LEU A 25 -15.39 8.13 6.98
N PRO A 26 -14.10 8.33 7.37
CA PRO A 26 -13.22 9.32 6.76
C PRO A 26 -12.70 8.86 5.40
N ARG A 27 -13.58 8.42 4.53
CA ARG A 27 -13.28 7.90 3.19
C ARG A 27 -14.50 8.00 2.29
N LEU A 28 -14.25 8.17 0.98
CA LEU A 28 -15.27 8.10 -0.05
C LEU A 28 -14.96 6.93 -0.98
N LYS A 29 -15.86 5.94 -1.04
CA LYS A 29 -15.81 4.81 -1.97
C LYS A 29 -17.18 4.66 -2.62
N GLY A 30 -17.23 4.49 -3.95
CA GLY A 30 -18.48 4.34 -4.68
C GLY A 30 -19.30 3.11 -4.23
N LYS A 31 -18.62 2.01 -3.89
CA LYS A 31 -19.22 0.82 -3.23
C LYS A 31 -18.42 0.56 -1.97
N ASP A 32 -18.94 0.96 -0.81
CA ASP A 32 -18.33 0.75 0.49
C ASP A 32 -19.09 -0.32 1.27
N ALA A 33 -18.58 -1.56 1.23
CA ALA A 33 -19.20 -2.70 1.92
C ALA A 33 -19.28 -2.48 3.46
N LEU A 34 -18.30 -1.74 4.05
CA LEU A 34 -18.38 -1.42 5.48
C LEU A 34 -19.49 -0.42 5.77
N ALA A 35 -19.63 0.63 4.95
CA ALA A 35 -20.71 1.59 5.11
C ALA A 35 -22.08 0.90 4.97
N ALA A 36 -22.21 -0.02 4.01
CA ALA A 36 -23.42 -0.82 3.82
C ALA A 36 -23.70 -1.72 5.04
N ALA A 37 -22.72 -2.43 5.55
CA ALA A 37 -22.85 -3.29 6.71
C ALA A 37 -23.22 -2.51 7.98
N LEU A 38 -22.62 -1.34 8.20
CA LEU A 38 -22.94 -0.48 9.34
C LEU A 38 -24.38 0.07 9.26
N ARG A 39 -24.84 0.47 8.07
CA ARG A 39 -26.23 0.88 7.87
C ARG A 39 -27.20 -0.27 8.08
N ALA A 40 -26.89 -1.47 7.60
CA ALA A 40 -27.69 -2.67 7.83
C ALA A 40 -27.77 -3.03 9.32
N ALA A 41 -26.75 -2.70 10.11
CA ALA A 41 -26.74 -2.83 11.55
C ALA A 41 -27.49 -1.69 12.29
N GLY A 42 -28.11 -0.75 11.57
CA GLY A 42 -28.93 0.33 12.14
C GLY A 42 -28.19 1.65 12.39
N ALA A 43 -26.92 1.80 11.98
CA ALA A 43 -26.20 3.06 12.16
C ALA A 43 -26.60 4.12 11.11
N ASP A 44 -26.60 5.38 11.52
CA ASP A 44 -26.56 6.53 10.61
C ASP A 44 -25.11 6.73 10.16
N VAL A 45 -24.82 6.44 8.89
CA VAL A 45 -23.44 6.44 8.37
C VAL A 45 -23.24 7.57 7.39
N GLU A 46 -22.40 8.51 7.79
CA GLU A 46 -21.90 9.59 6.96
C GLU A 46 -20.51 9.23 6.40
N THR A 47 -20.26 9.57 5.14
CA THR A 47 -18.95 9.36 4.50
C THR A 47 -18.40 10.69 4.02
N ALA A 48 -17.16 11.00 4.38
CA ALA A 48 -16.50 12.23 3.96
C ALA A 48 -15.08 11.95 3.48
N ARG A 49 -14.65 12.67 2.44
CA ARG A 49 -13.26 12.66 2.02
C ARG A 49 -12.47 13.62 2.90
N VAL A 50 -11.68 13.10 3.83
CA VAL A 50 -10.85 13.90 4.75
C VAL A 50 -9.41 14.01 4.29
N THR A 51 -8.99 13.23 3.29
CA THR A 51 -7.63 13.29 2.73
C THR A 51 -7.68 13.32 1.20
N ARG A 52 -6.75 14.04 0.61
CA ARG A 52 -6.52 14.08 -0.83
C ARG A 52 -5.05 13.81 -1.10
N THR A 53 -4.78 12.93 -2.05
CA THR A 53 -3.42 12.71 -2.54
C THR A 53 -3.03 13.84 -3.46
N LEU A 54 -1.89 14.45 -3.22
CA LEU A 54 -1.26 15.45 -4.07
C LEU A 54 -0.03 14.85 -4.74
N ALA A 55 0.14 15.12 -6.02
CA ALA A 55 1.34 14.68 -6.74
C ALA A 55 2.60 15.29 -6.10
N GLY A 56 3.66 14.51 -6.00
CA GLY A 56 4.98 14.98 -5.64
C GLY A 56 5.62 15.84 -6.74
N PRO A 57 6.85 16.34 -6.55
CA PRO A 57 7.56 17.15 -7.54
C PRO A 57 7.61 16.45 -8.90
N PRO A 58 7.31 17.14 -10.02
CA PRO A 58 7.17 16.50 -11.34
C PRO A 58 8.51 15.95 -11.87
N GLU A 59 9.60 16.71 -11.75
CA GLU A 59 10.90 16.31 -12.29
C GLU A 59 11.49 15.02 -11.70
N PRO A 60 11.53 14.80 -10.36
CA PRO A 60 11.99 13.55 -9.80
C PRO A 60 11.15 12.35 -10.25
N ARG A 61 9.83 12.53 -10.38
CA ARG A 61 8.92 11.47 -10.85
C ARG A 61 9.17 11.11 -12.32
N ALA A 62 9.33 12.12 -13.17
CA ALA A 62 9.62 11.92 -14.59
C ALA A 62 10.99 11.25 -14.78
N ARG A 63 12.02 11.71 -14.06
CA ARG A 63 13.35 11.08 -14.09
C ARG A 63 13.32 9.62 -13.64
N ALA A 64 12.57 9.32 -12.57
CA ALA A 64 12.44 7.96 -12.07
C ALA A 64 11.77 7.02 -13.11
N GLY A 65 10.70 7.47 -13.75
CA GLY A 65 10.04 6.71 -14.82
C GLY A 65 10.96 6.48 -16.01
N ALA A 66 11.65 7.51 -16.48
CA ALA A 66 12.62 7.42 -17.58
C ALA A 66 13.81 6.48 -17.23
N ALA A 67 14.36 6.59 -16.03
CA ALA A 67 15.44 5.72 -15.57
C ALA A 67 14.98 4.26 -15.43
N LEU A 68 13.73 4.02 -14.97
CA LEU A 68 13.14 2.70 -14.91
C LEU A 68 13.05 2.09 -16.32
N ALA A 69 12.47 2.82 -17.26
CA ALA A 69 12.32 2.37 -18.66
C ALA A 69 13.68 2.11 -19.33
N ALA A 70 14.74 2.82 -18.92
CA ALA A 70 16.11 2.61 -19.38
C ALA A 70 16.84 1.43 -18.69
N GLY A 71 16.18 0.67 -17.80
CA GLY A 71 16.77 -0.47 -17.11
C GLY A 71 17.79 -0.09 -16.02
N ALA A 72 17.65 1.10 -15.41
CA ALA A 72 18.60 1.60 -14.42
C ALA A 72 18.44 0.97 -13.02
N TYR A 73 17.54 0.00 -12.86
CA TYR A 73 17.23 -0.61 -11.55
C TYR A 73 17.15 -2.13 -11.65
N ALA A 74 17.71 -2.81 -10.63
CA ALA A 74 17.49 -4.24 -10.42
C ALA A 74 16.06 -4.53 -9.92
N TRP A 75 15.52 -3.63 -9.10
CA TRP A 75 14.20 -3.82 -8.49
C TRP A 75 13.36 -2.54 -8.51
N LEU A 76 12.06 -2.72 -8.73
CA LEU A 76 11.00 -1.75 -8.44
C LEU A 76 10.20 -2.24 -7.24
N ILE A 77 10.07 -1.41 -6.19
CA ILE A 77 9.24 -1.72 -5.03
C ILE A 77 8.02 -0.81 -5.00
N VAL A 78 6.81 -1.39 -5.04
CA VAL A 78 5.55 -0.66 -4.95
C VAL A 78 4.82 -1.01 -3.65
N SER A 79 4.87 -0.12 -2.67
CA SER A 79 4.23 -0.30 -1.36
C SER A 79 2.75 0.11 -1.33
N SER A 80 2.26 0.83 -2.34
CA SER A 80 0.87 1.28 -2.43
C SER A 80 0.44 1.42 -3.90
N PRO A 81 -0.78 1.02 -4.25
CA PRO A 81 -1.30 1.19 -5.62
C PRO A 81 -1.42 2.66 -6.03
N ARG A 82 -1.51 3.61 -5.07
CA ARG A 82 -1.52 5.06 -5.38
C ARG A 82 -0.27 5.54 -6.11
N THR A 83 0.83 4.81 -6.01
CA THR A 83 2.06 5.13 -6.75
C THR A 83 1.83 5.15 -8.26
N LEU A 84 0.95 4.27 -8.78
CA LEU A 84 0.61 4.17 -10.20
C LEU A 84 -0.07 5.43 -10.76
N ASP A 85 -0.75 6.20 -9.90
CA ASP A 85 -1.42 7.45 -10.30
C ASP A 85 -0.44 8.61 -10.48
N HIS A 86 0.82 8.44 -10.03
CA HIS A 86 1.77 9.54 -9.88
C HIS A 86 3.13 9.33 -10.53
N VAL A 87 3.51 8.10 -10.85
CA VAL A 87 4.75 7.74 -11.55
C VAL A 87 4.43 6.83 -12.70
N ASP A 88 4.95 7.15 -13.87
CA ASP A 88 4.84 6.24 -15.03
C ASP A 88 5.77 5.03 -14.80
N LEU A 89 5.16 3.88 -14.65
CA LEU A 89 5.82 2.59 -14.45
C LEU A 89 5.57 1.62 -15.62
N THR A 90 4.95 2.09 -16.70
CA THR A 90 4.57 1.24 -17.85
C THR A 90 5.77 0.71 -18.63
N GLY A 91 6.90 1.43 -18.58
CA GLY A 91 8.16 1.02 -19.19
C GLY A 91 8.99 0.04 -18.35
N LEU A 92 8.40 -0.67 -17.35
CA LEU A 92 9.13 -1.63 -16.51
C LEU A 92 9.77 -2.74 -17.35
N PRO A 93 11.12 -2.85 -17.41
CA PRO A 93 11.80 -3.90 -18.15
C PRO A 93 11.50 -5.30 -17.60
N ALA A 94 11.57 -6.31 -18.47
CA ALA A 94 11.25 -7.69 -18.07
C ALA A 94 12.23 -8.26 -17.06
N ASP A 95 13.48 -7.84 -17.08
CA ASP A 95 14.57 -8.25 -16.20
C ASP A 95 14.63 -7.47 -14.88
N THR A 96 13.91 -6.35 -14.77
CA THR A 96 13.77 -5.63 -13.49
C THR A 96 12.81 -6.37 -12.58
N GLY A 97 13.24 -6.77 -11.39
CA GLY A 97 12.40 -7.41 -10.38
C GLY A 97 11.27 -6.48 -9.87
N LEU A 98 10.10 -7.01 -9.65
CA LEU A 98 8.94 -6.28 -9.14
C LEU A 98 8.52 -6.82 -7.77
N ALA A 99 8.67 -6.01 -6.73
CA ALA A 99 8.24 -6.35 -5.37
C ALA A 99 7.08 -5.44 -4.93
N VAL A 100 6.09 -6.02 -4.27
CA VAL A 100 4.91 -5.27 -3.80
C VAL A 100 4.52 -5.63 -2.38
N VAL A 101 3.84 -4.69 -1.70
CA VAL A 101 3.30 -4.90 -0.36
C VAL A 101 1.79 -5.16 -0.43
N GLY A 102 1.39 -6.33 0.00
CA GLY A 102 0.00 -6.75 0.12
C GLY A 102 -0.66 -7.24 -1.16
N ALA A 103 -1.50 -8.27 -1.04
CA ALA A 103 -2.19 -8.94 -2.15
C ALA A 103 -3.08 -8.00 -2.98
N THR A 104 -3.68 -6.98 -2.35
CA THR A 104 -4.50 -5.99 -3.07
C THR A 104 -3.64 -5.12 -3.98
N THR A 105 -2.47 -4.66 -3.51
CA THR A 105 -1.50 -3.92 -4.33
C THR A 105 -1.03 -4.79 -5.49
N ALA A 106 -0.68 -6.05 -5.23
CA ALA A 106 -0.22 -7.00 -6.25
C ALA A 106 -1.25 -7.15 -7.39
N ARG A 107 -2.55 -7.29 -7.07
CA ARG A 107 -3.60 -7.38 -8.10
C ARG A 107 -3.74 -6.11 -8.94
N ILE A 108 -3.66 -4.94 -8.30
CA ILE A 108 -3.81 -3.65 -8.98
C ILE A 108 -2.61 -3.40 -9.89
N VAL A 109 -1.39 -3.61 -9.36
CA VAL A 109 -0.13 -3.46 -10.09
C VAL A 109 -0.09 -4.42 -11.28
N ALA A 110 -0.47 -5.70 -11.09
CA ALA A 110 -0.50 -6.68 -12.17
C ALA A 110 -1.43 -6.27 -13.32
N ARG A 111 -2.59 -5.67 -13.01
CA ARG A 111 -3.50 -5.15 -14.05
C ARG A 111 -2.94 -3.93 -14.77
N ALA A 112 -2.30 -3.02 -14.05
CA ALA A 112 -1.78 -1.79 -14.61
C ALA A 112 -0.53 -2.01 -15.48
N LEU A 113 0.37 -2.92 -15.07
CA LEU A 113 1.63 -3.18 -15.74
C LEU A 113 1.62 -4.41 -16.65
N GLY A 114 0.51 -5.16 -16.69
CA GLY A 114 0.41 -6.41 -17.46
C GLY A 114 1.33 -7.54 -16.95
N ARG A 115 1.92 -7.37 -15.75
CA ARG A 115 2.92 -8.28 -15.17
C ARG A 115 2.62 -8.57 -13.71
N ARG A 116 2.80 -9.82 -13.28
CA ARG A 116 2.73 -10.19 -11.85
C ARG A 116 3.98 -9.73 -11.12
N ALA A 117 3.82 -9.41 -9.84
CA ALA A 117 4.96 -9.17 -8.97
C ALA A 117 5.73 -10.48 -8.72
N ASP A 118 7.05 -10.36 -8.68
CA ASP A 118 7.96 -11.46 -8.36
C ASP A 118 7.98 -11.73 -6.85
N LEU A 119 7.84 -10.66 -6.04
CA LEU A 119 7.74 -10.74 -4.58
C LEU A 119 6.48 -10.03 -4.09
N VAL A 120 5.77 -10.66 -3.17
CA VAL A 120 4.59 -10.10 -2.51
C VAL A 120 4.75 -10.23 -0.99
N ALA A 121 5.09 -9.14 -0.33
CA ALA A 121 5.17 -9.12 1.12
C ALA A 121 3.78 -9.04 1.77
N GLY A 122 3.59 -9.73 2.88
CA GLY A 122 2.37 -9.65 3.69
C GLY A 122 2.38 -8.46 4.63
N GLY A 123 1.28 -7.70 4.69
CA GLY A 123 0.97 -6.76 5.77
C GLY A 123 1.78 -5.47 5.84
N SER A 124 3.11 -5.50 5.77
CA SER A 124 3.95 -4.32 5.93
C SER A 124 5.11 -4.25 4.93
N SER A 125 5.67 -3.05 4.73
CA SER A 125 6.87 -2.88 3.92
C SER A 125 8.12 -3.50 4.57
N ALA A 126 8.14 -3.64 5.90
CA ALA A 126 9.23 -4.31 6.61
C ALA A 126 9.34 -5.80 6.24
N ALA A 127 8.20 -6.47 5.95
CA ALA A 127 8.21 -7.85 5.53
C ALA A 127 8.93 -8.10 4.18
N LEU A 128 9.18 -7.04 3.38
CA LEU A 128 10.05 -7.16 2.20
C LEU A 128 11.51 -7.45 2.56
N LEU A 129 11.96 -6.99 3.73
CA LEU A 129 13.33 -7.21 4.21
C LEU A 129 13.61 -8.67 4.63
N GLU A 130 12.56 -9.49 4.69
CA GLU A 130 12.64 -10.92 5.02
C GLU A 130 12.60 -11.82 3.77
N LEU A 131 12.39 -11.21 2.59
CA LEU A 131 12.25 -11.95 1.34
C LEU A 131 13.53 -11.91 0.51
N ALA A 132 14.10 -13.09 0.23
CA ALA A 132 15.15 -13.20 -0.77
C ALA A 132 14.61 -12.87 -2.18
N PRO A 133 15.39 -12.23 -3.05
CA PRO A 133 16.78 -11.80 -2.85
C PRO A 133 16.93 -10.40 -2.22
N LEU A 134 15.84 -9.72 -1.82
CA LEU A 134 15.95 -8.37 -1.22
C LEU A 134 16.71 -8.40 0.12
N SER A 135 16.48 -9.45 0.93
CA SER A 135 17.17 -9.68 2.21
C SER A 135 18.65 -9.99 2.05
N ASP A 136 19.02 -10.62 0.93
CA ASP A 136 20.39 -11.10 0.70
C ASP A 136 21.32 -9.98 0.21
N GLY A 137 20.73 -8.87 -0.24
CA GLY A 137 21.47 -7.80 -0.90
C GLY A 137 21.79 -8.08 -2.37
N PRO A 138 22.46 -7.14 -3.05
CA PRO A 138 22.90 -7.34 -4.42
C PRO A 138 23.98 -8.41 -4.51
N ALA A 139 24.08 -9.09 -5.65
CA ALA A 139 25.10 -10.11 -5.88
C ALA A 139 26.51 -9.54 -5.65
N PRO A 140 27.47 -10.35 -5.13
CA PRO A 140 28.85 -9.92 -4.99
C PRO A 140 29.42 -9.38 -6.30
N GLY A 141 30.01 -8.19 -6.27
CA GLY A 141 30.55 -7.53 -7.45
C GLY A 141 29.51 -6.81 -8.33
N ALA A 142 28.23 -6.85 -7.97
CA ALA A 142 27.21 -6.07 -8.68
C ALA A 142 27.54 -4.57 -8.68
N ALA A 143 27.31 -3.92 -9.80
CA ALA A 143 27.54 -2.48 -9.97
C ALA A 143 26.42 -1.85 -10.80
N GLY A 144 26.29 -0.53 -10.75
CA GLY A 144 25.31 0.21 -11.52
C GLY A 144 23.88 -0.24 -11.27
N ALA A 145 23.11 -0.51 -12.33
CA ALA A 145 21.72 -0.91 -12.25
C ALA A 145 21.47 -2.14 -11.36
N ALA A 146 22.41 -3.10 -11.36
CA ALA A 146 22.29 -4.36 -10.60
C ALA A 146 22.31 -4.18 -9.07
N ARG A 147 22.61 -2.97 -8.56
CA ARG A 147 22.58 -2.62 -7.13
C ARG A 147 21.45 -1.68 -6.76
N ARG A 148 20.74 -1.16 -7.74
CA ARG A 148 19.79 -0.06 -7.51
C ARG A 148 18.37 -0.54 -7.40
N ILE A 149 17.66 0.02 -6.43
CA ILE A 149 16.23 -0.19 -6.21
C ILE A 149 15.50 1.13 -6.39
N LEU A 150 14.45 1.14 -7.21
CA LEU A 150 13.51 2.25 -7.25
C LEU A 150 12.39 2.03 -6.24
N LEU A 151 12.20 3.00 -5.33
CA LEU A 151 11.17 2.97 -4.29
C LEU A 151 10.28 4.23 -4.37
N PRO A 152 9.34 4.30 -5.32
CA PRO A 152 8.39 5.41 -5.41
C PRO A 152 7.25 5.26 -4.42
N GLY A 153 6.75 6.36 -3.84
CA GLY A 153 5.61 6.29 -2.95
C GLY A 153 5.33 7.59 -2.18
N SER A 154 4.69 7.49 -1.01
CA SER A 154 4.34 8.66 -0.20
C SER A 154 5.57 9.41 0.33
N ALA A 155 5.52 10.74 0.31
CA ALA A 155 6.53 11.57 0.99
C ALA A 155 6.53 11.37 2.52
N LEU A 156 5.43 10.87 3.08
CA LEU A 156 5.26 10.62 4.52
C LEU A 156 5.64 9.20 4.94
N ARG A 157 6.30 8.41 4.06
CA ARG A 157 6.72 7.06 4.43
C ARG A 157 7.84 7.10 5.47
N GLY A 158 7.88 6.09 6.34
CA GLY A 158 9.00 5.89 7.25
C GLY A 158 10.28 5.43 6.52
N THR A 159 11.41 5.51 7.17
CA THR A 159 12.73 5.18 6.63
C THR A 159 13.15 3.71 6.81
N ALA A 160 12.39 2.93 7.59
CA ALA A 160 12.77 1.57 7.97
C ALA A 160 13.10 0.65 6.78
N LEU A 161 12.26 0.67 5.73
CA LEU A 161 12.51 -0.13 4.52
C LEU A 161 13.78 0.33 3.79
N THR A 162 13.94 1.64 3.58
CA THR A 162 15.14 2.19 2.93
C THR A 162 16.41 1.85 3.72
N SER A 163 16.39 2.07 5.04
CA SER A 163 17.52 1.77 5.93
C SER A 163 17.86 0.28 5.92
N GLY A 164 16.85 -0.60 5.97
CA GLY A 164 17.07 -2.05 5.93
C GLY A 164 17.68 -2.51 4.60
N LEU A 165 17.17 -2.04 3.46
CA LEU A 165 17.74 -2.36 2.15
C LEU A 165 19.16 -1.83 2.00
N THR A 166 19.43 -0.60 2.47
CA THR A 166 20.77 -0.02 2.42
C THR A 166 21.76 -0.79 3.31
N ALA A 167 21.31 -1.29 4.47
CA ALA A 167 22.15 -2.07 5.39
C ALA A 167 22.68 -3.38 4.77
N VAL A 168 21.93 -3.96 3.82
CA VAL A 168 22.35 -5.18 3.09
C VAL A 168 23.02 -4.85 1.73
N GLY A 169 23.29 -3.56 1.45
CA GLY A 169 24.11 -3.13 0.32
C GLY A 169 23.37 -2.64 -0.91
N TRP A 170 22.02 -2.52 -0.87
CA TRP A 170 21.26 -1.91 -1.95
C TRP A 170 21.41 -0.38 -2.00
N GLU A 171 21.46 0.17 -3.19
CA GLU A 171 21.34 1.60 -3.45
C GLU A 171 19.87 1.95 -3.70
N VAL A 172 19.22 2.65 -2.75
CA VAL A 172 17.79 2.91 -2.82
C VAL A 172 17.50 4.32 -3.32
N ASP A 173 16.95 4.41 -4.52
CA ASP A 173 16.44 5.65 -5.11
C ASP A 173 14.99 5.87 -4.65
N GLN A 174 14.84 6.69 -3.61
CA GLN A 174 13.56 6.97 -2.99
C GLN A 174 12.91 8.18 -3.63
N VAL A 175 11.74 7.98 -4.28
CA VAL A 175 11.03 9.05 -4.98
C VAL A 175 9.71 9.37 -4.28
N SER A 176 9.54 10.65 -3.90
CA SER A 176 8.28 11.17 -3.38
C SER A 176 7.27 11.31 -4.52
N ALA A 177 6.53 10.23 -4.78
CA ALA A 177 5.54 10.19 -5.84
C ALA A 177 4.31 11.04 -5.50
N TYR A 178 3.90 11.04 -4.23
CA TYR A 178 2.75 11.81 -3.73
C TYR A 178 2.89 12.12 -2.23
N THR A 179 2.03 13.03 -1.75
CA THR A 179 1.77 13.30 -0.32
C THR A 179 0.27 13.30 -0.03
N MET A 180 -0.11 13.28 1.24
CA MET A 180 -1.50 13.38 1.72
C MET A 180 -1.64 14.57 2.65
#